data_e944253d6bbbc4c0b70f25376a802b4b
#
_entry.id   e944253d6bbbc4c0b70f25376a802b4b
#
_cell.length_a   1.000
_cell.length_b   1.000
_cell.length_c   1.000
_cell.angle_alpha   90.00
_cell.angle_beta   90.00
_cell.angle_gamma   90.00
#
_symmetry.space_group_name_H-M   'P 1'
#
loop_
_entity.id
_entity.type
_entity.pdbx_description
1 polymer ?
#
loop_
_entity_poly.entity_id
_entity_poly.type
_entity_poly.pdbx_seq_one_letter_code
_entity_poly.pdbx_strand_id
1 'polypeptide(L)'
;MDCSYCYLQSFLNSNYTTVYTNINDALKELESMDHLKGQPVRVGTGEVVDSLSIDPITLYSRDLIAFFNNHPEWRLEFKTKSSFVDQFLDCDHAGNIIVSWSINPPNIIDKEELGTASFNDRIEAALKCSEKGYQL
;
A
#
# COMPACT_ATOMS: atom_id res chain seq x y z
N MET A 1 -11.38 -5.42 5.22
CA MET A 1 -10.67 -6.70 5.34
C MET A 1 -10.85 -7.21 6.76
N ASP A 2 -11.20 -8.47 6.91
CA ASP A 2 -11.55 -9.08 8.20
C ASP A 2 -10.85 -10.47 8.30
N CYS A 3 -9.54 -10.42 8.58
CA CYS A 3 -8.75 -11.64 8.72
C CYS A 3 -8.90 -12.18 10.15
N SER A 4 -9.29 -13.46 10.30
CA SER A 4 -9.55 -14.08 11.62
C SER A 4 -8.37 -14.03 12.59
N TYR A 5 -7.14 -14.03 12.07
CA TYR A 5 -5.90 -13.97 12.83
C TYR A 5 -5.37 -12.53 13.07
N CYS A 6 -6.14 -11.49 12.68
CA CYS A 6 -5.67 -10.11 12.77
C CYS A 6 -5.65 -9.62 14.22
N TYR A 7 -4.46 -9.37 14.77
CA TYR A 7 -4.31 -8.84 16.12
C TYR A 7 -4.93 -7.45 16.31
N LEU A 8 -5.08 -6.68 15.21
CA LEU A 8 -5.69 -5.35 15.25
C LEU A 8 -7.16 -5.39 15.67
N GLN A 9 -7.86 -6.51 15.49
CA GLN A 9 -9.24 -6.67 15.97
C GLN A 9 -9.36 -6.43 17.48
N SER A 10 -8.30 -6.70 18.25
CA SER A 10 -8.26 -6.46 19.69
C SER A 10 -8.03 -5.00 20.08
N PHE A 11 -7.58 -4.17 19.13
CA PHE A 11 -7.23 -2.76 19.36
C PHE A 11 -8.23 -1.79 18.72
N LEU A 12 -8.92 -2.21 17.67
CA LEU A 12 -9.87 -1.37 16.96
C LEU A 12 -11.23 -1.43 17.66
N ASN A 13 -11.54 -0.38 18.43
CA ASN A 13 -12.80 -0.26 19.18
C ASN A 13 -13.89 0.49 18.38
N SER A 14 -13.72 0.65 17.07
CA SER A 14 -14.64 1.38 16.22
C SER A 14 -15.18 0.50 15.08
N ASN A 15 -16.49 0.55 14.87
CA ASN A 15 -17.15 -0.09 13.73
C ASN A 15 -17.12 0.78 12.47
N TYR A 16 -16.41 1.91 12.50
CA TYR A 16 -16.33 2.86 11.38
C TYR A 16 -14.95 2.84 10.77
N THR A 17 -14.88 2.88 9.44
CA THR A 17 -13.66 3.17 8.70
C THR A 17 -13.47 4.68 8.68
N THR A 18 -12.35 5.16 9.22
CA THR A 18 -11.99 6.58 9.19
C THR A 18 -10.99 6.81 8.06
N VAL A 19 -11.29 7.77 7.20
CA VAL A 19 -10.39 8.22 6.13
C VAL A 19 -9.91 9.62 6.46
N TYR A 20 -8.61 9.78 6.66
CA TYR A 20 -7.98 11.07 6.87
C TYR A 20 -7.70 11.73 5.52
N THR A 21 -8.27 12.91 5.27
CA THR A 21 -8.21 13.59 3.98
C THR A 21 -7.01 14.54 3.83
N ASN A 22 -6.14 14.57 4.83
CA ASN A 22 -4.99 15.48 4.90
C ASN A 22 -3.66 14.81 4.48
N ILE A 23 -3.69 13.97 3.44
CA ILE A 23 -2.48 13.29 2.93
C ILE A 23 -1.33 14.28 2.64
N ASN A 24 -1.65 15.46 2.10
CA ASN A 24 -0.66 16.48 1.81
C ASN A 24 0.07 17.01 3.05
N ASP A 25 -0.57 17.01 4.22
CA ASP A 25 0.10 17.42 5.45
C ASP A 25 1.10 16.37 5.90
N ALA A 26 0.75 15.08 5.78
CA ALA A 26 1.66 13.98 6.06
C ALA A 26 2.90 14.01 5.13
N LEU A 27 2.71 14.30 3.84
CA LEU A 27 3.81 14.42 2.88
C LEU A 27 4.73 15.61 3.21
N LYS A 28 4.17 16.77 3.58
CA LYS A 28 4.96 17.92 4.03
C LYS A 28 5.74 17.64 5.32
N GLU A 29 5.12 16.91 6.25
CA GLU A 29 5.80 16.51 7.48
C GLU A 29 6.98 15.59 7.14
N LEU A 30 6.78 14.59 6.29
CA LEU A 30 7.85 13.70 5.83
C LEU A 30 8.99 14.47 5.15
N GLU A 31 8.68 15.43 4.28
CA GLU A 31 9.66 16.29 3.59
C GLU A 31 10.44 17.17 4.57
N SER A 32 9.81 17.59 5.67
CA SER A 32 10.43 18.44 6.70
C SER A 32 11.39 17.70 7.64
N MET A 33 11.49 16.38 7.55
CA MET A 33 12.35 15.57 8.41
C MET A 33 13.82 15.69 8.00
N ASP A 34 14.48 16.73 8.44
CA ASP A 34 15.86 17.07 8.07
C ASP A 34 16.87 15.93 8.31
N HIS A 35 16.64 15.09 9.33
CA HIS A 35 17.49 13.94 9.61
C HIS A 35 17.44 12.83 8.55
N LEU A 36 16.44 12.87 7.66
CA LEU A 36 16.31 11.93 6.54
C LEU A 36 16.96 12.44 5.24
N LYS A 37 17.32 13.71 5.16
CA LYS A 37 17.91 14.31 3.97
C LYS A 37 19.25 13.67 3.63
N GLY A 38 19.40 13.26 2.37
CA GLY A 38 20.61 12.60 1.89
C GLY A 38 20.82 11.18 2.41
N GLN A 39 19.82 10.59 3.06
CA GLN A 39 19.83 9.20 3.52
C GLN A 39 18.92 8.34 2.63
N PRO A 40 19.26 7.07 2.37
CA PRO A 40 18.34 6.13 1.76
C PRO A 40 17.23 5.80 2.78
N VAL A 41 16.00 6.16 2.44
CA VAL A 41 14.83 5.95 3.31
C VAL A 41 13.87 4.98 2.65
N ARG A 42 13.33 4.03 3.43
CA ARG A 42 12.19 3.21 3.02
C ARG A 42 10.98 3.57 3.88
N VAL A 43 9.94 4.03 3.25
CA VAL A 43 8.66 4.34 3.89
C VAL A 43 7.68 3.23 3.55
N GLY A 44 7.29 2.46 4.56
CA GLY A 44 6.30 1.39 4.43
C GLY A 44 4.92 1.89 4.83
N THR A 45 3.92 1.57 4.02
CA THR A 45 2.51 1.71 4.36
C THR A 45 1.90 0.33 4.62
N GLY A 46 0.72 0.26 5.25
CA GLY A 46 0.03 -1.03 5.46
C GLY A 46 0.32 -1.72 6.78
N GLU A 47 0.88 -1.04 7.77
CA GLU A 47 1.16 -1.65 9.09
C GLU A 47 -0.11 -1.80 9.94
N VAL A 48 -0.98 -0.81 9.96
CA VAL A 48 -2.24 -0.82 10.75
C VAL A 48 -3.49 -0.87 9.87
N VAL A 49 -3.34 -0.64 8.58
CA VAL A 49 -4.41 -0.72 7.57
C VAL A 49 -3.79 -1.20 6.26
N ASP A 50 -4.54 -1.93 5.46
CA ASP A 50 -4.07 -2.33 4.13
C ASP A 50 -3.88 -1.09 3.24
N SER A 51 -2.75 -0.99 2.56
CA SER A 51 -2.36 0.19 1.78
C SER A 51 -3.32 0.50 0.63
N LEU A 52 -3.93 -0.51 0.01
CA LEU A 52 -4.68 -0.36 -1.23
C LEU A 52 -6.17 -0.69 -1.10
N SER A 53 -6.63 -1.15 0.09
CA SER A 53 -8.01 -1.63 0.25
C SER A 53 -9.10 -0.59 -0.03
N ILE A 54 -8.80 0.69 0.20
CA ILE A 54 -9.72 1.81 -0.05
C ILE A 54 -9.18 2.77 -1.12
N ASP A 55 -8.06 2.44 -1.74
CA ASP A 55 -7.40 3.30 -2.71
C ASP A 55 -8.26 3.62 -3.95
N PRO A 56 -9.16 2.73 -4.43
CA PRO A 56 -10.11 3.10 -5.48
C PRO A 56 -11.00 4.31 -5.17
N ILE A 57 -11.14 4.66 -3.88
CA ILE A 57 -11.91 5.83 -3.42
C ILE A 57 -10.99 7.01 -3.14
N THR A 58 -9.84 6.76 -2.50
CA THR A 58 -8.95 7.82 -2.00
C THR A 58 -7.94 8.28 -3.02
N LEU A 59 -7.49 7.40 -3.91
CA LEU A 59 -6.41 7.60 -4.88
C LEU A 59 -5.08 8.06 -4.24
N TYR A 60 -4.88 7.78 -2.95
CA TYR A 60 -3.68 8.19 -2.22
C TYR A 60 -2.40 7.56 -2.77
N SER A 61 -2.50 6.38 -3.40
CA SER A 61 -1.37 5.79 -4.11
C SER A 61 -0.77 6.75 -5.14
N ARG A 62 -1.59 7.50 -5.88
CA ARG A 62 -1.14 8.45 -6.91
C ARG A 62 -0.38 9.62 -6.29
N ASP A 63 -0.91 10.21 -5.20
CA ASP A 63 -0.27 11.32 -4.49
C ASP A 63 1.07 10.88 -3.89
N LEU A 64 1.10 9.69 -3.29
CA LEU A 64 2.30 9.09 -2.74
C LEU A 64 3.35 8.82 -3.82
N ILE A 65 2.98 8.18 -4.93
CA ILE A 65 3.90 7.90 -6.05
C ILE A 65 4.46 9.21 -6.62
N ALA A 66 3.62 10.22 -6.85
CA ALA A 66 4.07 11.51 -7.35
C ALA A 66 5.08 12.20 -6.40
N PHE A 67 4.85 12.10 -5.10
CA PHE A 67 5.80 12.61 -4.09
C PHE A 67 7.14 11.86 -4.15
N PHE A 68 7.11 10.52 -4.12
CA PHE A 68 8.33 9.70 -4.13
C PHE A 68 9.07 9.76 -5.47
N ASN A 69 8.41 10.06 -6.57
CA ASN A 69 9.07 10.29 -7.86
C ASN A 69 10.06 11.48 -7.82
N ASN A 70 9.82 12.46 -6.93
CA ASN A 70 10.72 13.58 -6.70
C ASN A 70 11.82 13.29 -5.67
N HIS A 71 11.83 12.10 -5.07
CA HIS A 71 12.80 11.65 -4.07
C HIS A 71 13.44 10.32 -4.47
N PRO A 72 14.29 10.28 -5.50
CA PRO A 72 14.79 9.03 -6.09
C PRO A 72 15.63 8.18 -5.15
N GLU A 73 16.18 8.76 -4.08
CA GLU A 73 16.92 8.06 -3.03
C GLU A 73 16.00 7.34 -2.03
N TRP A 74 14.73 7.69 -1.99
CA TRP A 74 13.75 7.08 -1.09
C TRP A 74 12.98 5.96 -1.79
N ARG A 75 12.48 5.02 -1.00
CA ARG A 75 11.63 3.91 -1.46
C ARG A 75 10.28 3.99 -0.76
N LEU A 76 9.21 3.89 -1.52
CA LEU A 76 7.86 3.70 -1.01
C LEU A 76 7.48 2.22 -1.10
N GLU A 77 6.90 1.67 -0.06
CA GLU A 77 6.34 0.32 -0.08
C GLU A 77 4.85 0.33 0.26
N PHE A 78 4.06 -0.23 -0.65
CA PHE A 78 2.66 -0.59 -0.40
C PHE A 78 2.59 -2.05 0.04
N LYS A 79 2.11 -2.33 1.25
CA LYS A 79 1.81 -3.69 1.71
C LYS A 79 0.32 -3.95 1.61
N THR A 80 -0.08 -5.01 0.92
CA THR A 80 -1.50 -5.22 0.62
C THR A 80 -1.91 -6.69 0.55
N LYS A 81 -3.20 -6.95 0.76
CA LYS A 81 -3.94 -8.16 0.40
C LYS A 81 -5.03 -7.86 -0.64
N SER A 82 -4.96 -6.68 -1.27
CA SER A 82 -5.89 -6.22 -2.30
C SER A 82 -5.38 -6.52 -3.70
N SER A 83 -6.27 -6.49 -4.68
CA SER A 83 -5.94 -6.50 -6.11
C SER A 83 -6.13 -5.13 -6.77
N PHE A 84 -6.42 -4.09 -5.99
CA PHE A 84 -6.67 -2.75 -6.51
C PHE A 84 -5.35 -2.06 -6.86
N VAL A 85 -4.93 -2.19 -8.11
CA VAL A 85 -3.70 -1.58 -8.64
C VAL A 85 -3.94 -0.69 -9.85
N ASP A 86 -5.05 -0.88 -10.56
CA ASP A 86 -5.32 -0.24 -11.86
C ASP A 86 -5.31 1.30 -11.77
N GLN A 87 -5.62 1.88 -10.60
CA GLN A 87 -5.66 3.33 -10.40
C GLN A 87 -4.28 4.00 -10.42
N PHE A 88 -3.18 3.26 -10.31
CA PHE A 88 -1.83 3.85 -10.31
C PHE A 88 -0.87 3.25 -11.35
N LEU A 89 -1.29 2.24 -12.13
CA LEU A 89 -0.42 1.59 -13.11
C LEU A 89 0.09 2.52 -14.22
N ASP A 90 -0.56 3.64 -14.44
CA ASP A 90 -0.19 4.68 -15.39
C ASP A 90 0.69 5.80 -14.80
N CYS A 91 0.97 5.73 -13.48
CA CYS A 91 1.82 6.71 -12.83
C CYS A 91 3.29 6.56 -13.25
N ASP A 92 3.95 7.69 -13.45
CA ASP A 92 5.41 7.74 -13.54
C ASP A 92 5.99 7.51 -12.13
N HIS A 93 6.92 6.56 -12.00
CA HIS A 93 7.39 6.10 -10.69
C HIS A 93 8.91 5.89 -10.63
N ALA A 94 9.75 6.55 -11.23
CA ALA A 94 11.24 6.52 -11.12
C ALA A 94 11.89 5.16 -10.68
N GLY A 95 11.14 4.05 -10.64
CA GLY A 95 11.59 2.72 -10.20
C GLY A 95 11.81 2.56 -8.68
N ASN A 96 11.29 3.46 -7.87
CA ASN A 96 11.47 3.47 -6.41
C ASN A 96 10.22 3.08 -5.60
N ILE A 97 9.23 2.52 -6.29
CA ILE A 97 8.00 2.05 -5.66
C ILE A 97 8.00 0.52 -5.60
N ILE A 98 7.72 -0.01 -4.42
CA ILE A 98 7.62 -1.44 -4.13
C ILE A 98 6.15 -1.75 -3.82
N VAL A 99 5.61 -2.80 -4.43
CA VAL A 99 4.27 -3.30 -4.09
C VAL A 99 4.41 -4.72 -3.55
N SER A 100 4.12 -4.89 -2.27
CA SER A 100 4.31 -6.15 -1.55
C SER A 100 2.98 -6.80 -1.20
N TRP A 101 2.76 -8.02 -1.67
CA TRP A 101 1.57 -8.80 -1.31
C TRP A 101 1.83 -9.75 -0.16
N SER A 102 0.94 -9.74 0.82
CA SER A 102 0.86 -10.83 1.79
C SER A 102 0.22 -12.04 1.11
N ILE A 103 0.96 -13.14 1.00
CA ILE A 103 0.50 -14.35 0.34
C ILE A 103 0.44 -15.51 1.33
N ASN A 104 -0.72 -16.09 1.51
CA ASN A 104 -0.97 -17.35 2.21
C ASN A 104 -1.41 -18.43 1.21
N PRO A 105 -1.38 -19.69 1.58
CA PRO A 105 -1.98 -20.75 0.75
C PRO A 105 -3.46 -20.45 0.44
N PRO A 106 -3.96 -20.79 -0.77
CA PRO A 106 -5.33 -20.44 -1.19
C PRO A 106 -6.40 -20.84 -0.19
N ASN A 107 -6.29 -22.03 0.41
CA ASN A 107 -7.26 -22.52 1.40
C ASN A 107 -7.26 -21.71 2.71
N ILE A 108 -6.17 -21.02 3.04
CA ILE A 108 -6.10 -20.12 4.18
C ILE A 108 -6.72 -18.75 3.79
N ILE A 109 -6.41 -18.25 2.59
CA ILE A 109 -7.00 -17.00 2.10
C ILE A 109 -8.54 -17.13 2.10
N ASP A 110 -9.07 -18.20 1.55
CA ASP A 110 -10.51 -18.42 1.43
C ASP A 110 -11.23 -18.52 2.78
N LYS A 111 -10.57 -19.10 3.80
CA LYS A 111 -11.19 -19.36 5.10
C LYS A 111 -10.95 -18.26 6.14
N GLU A 112 -9.76 -17.66 6.12
CA GLU A 112 -9.27 -16.83 7.22
C GLU A 112 -9.09 -15.35 6.83
N GLU A 113 -9.11 -15.02 5.52
CA GLU A 113 -8.85 -13.65 5.05
C GLU A 113 -10.10 -13.05 4.38
N LEU A 114 -11.19 -12.94 5.13
CA LEU A 114 -12.46 -12.42 4.59
C LEU A 114 -12.32 -10.96 4.13
N GLY A 115 -12.95 -10.65 2.98
CA GLY A 115 -12.93 -9.30 2.40
C GLY A 115 -11.57 -8.88 1.82
N THR A 116 -10.70 -9.84 1.52
CA THR A 116 -9.44 -9.63 0.79
C THR A 116 -9.55 -10.16 -0.64
N ALA A 117 -8.59 -9.85 -1.49
CA ALA A 117 -8.51 -10.42 -2.83
C ALA A 117 -8.16 -11.92 -2.76
N SER A 118 -8.65 -12.72 -3.72
CA SER A 118 -8.29 -14.12 -3.86
C SER A 118 -6.79 -14.28 -4.16
N PHE A 119 -6.26 -15.49 -4.00
CA PHE A 119 -4.88 -15.79 -4.38
C PHE A 119 -4.59 -15.39 -5.84
N ASN A 120 -5.47 -15.80 -6.77
CA ASN A 120 -5.28 -15.52 -8.20
C ASN A 120 -5.34 -14.02 -8.51
N ASP A 121 -6.26 -13.27 -7.89
CA ASP A 121 -6.36 -11.83 -8.09
C ASP A 121 -5.11 -11.10 -7.60
N ARG A 122 -4.49 -11.55 -6.49
CA ARG A 122 -3.22 -10.99 -6.01
C ARG A 122 -2.08 -11.25 -6.98
N ILE A 123 -2.00 -12.46 -7.54
CA ILE A 123 -0.98 -12.82 -8.53
C ILE A 123 -1.16 -12.01 -9.81
N GLU A 124 -2.40 -11.88 -10.30
CA GLU A 124 -2.69 -11.06 -11.48
C GLU A 124 -2.31 -9.58 -11.26
N ALA A 125 -2.66 -9.02 -10.10
CA ALA A 125 -2.27 -7.66 -9.73
C ALA A 125 -0.75 -7.48 -9.67
N ALA A 126 -0.03 -8.47 -9.11
CA ALA A 126 1.43 -8.46 -9.06
C ALA A 126 2.04 -8.52 -10.47
N LEU A 127 1.50 -9.33 -11.37
CA LEU A 127 1.94 -9.39 -12.77
C LEU A 127 1.74 -8.04 -13.46
N LYS A 128 0.58 -7.41 -13.32
CA LYS A 128 0.31 -6.07 -13.88
C LYS A 128 1.34 -5.04 -13.38
N CYS A 129 1.65 -5.04 -12.08
CA CYS A 129 2.66 -4.14 -11.50
C CYS A 129 4.06 -4.44 -12.07
N SER A 130 4.44 -5.72 -12.17
CA SER A 130 5.73 -6.13 -12.73
C SER A 130 5.89 -5.70 -14.19
N GLU A 131 4.86 -5.86 -15.02
CA GLU A 131 4.85 -5.43 -16.42
C GLU A 131 5.01 -3.91 -16.58
N LYS A 132 4.59 -3.14 -15.57
CA LYS A 132 4.75 -1.69 -15.52
C LYS A 132 6.05 -1.23 -14.87
N GLY A 133 6.91 -2.15 -14.42
CA GLY A 133 8.23 -1.85 -13.87
C GLY A 133 8.25 -1.54 -12.36
N TYR A 134 7.12 -1.74 -11.66
CA TYR A 134 7.11 -1.67 -10.19
C TYR A 134 7.96 -2.80 -9.60
N GLN A 135 8.64 -2.53 -8.49
CA GLN A 135 9.33 -3.57 -7.71
C GLN A 135 8.31 -4.40 -6.92
N LEU A 136 8.57 -5.71 -6.78
CA LEU A 136 7.72 -6.64 -6.01
C LEU A 136 8.45 -7.16 -4.78
#